data_01b797dd7e54777b3de4d19477b0802a
#
_entry.id   01b797dd7e54777b3de4d19477b0802a
#
_cell.length_a   1.000
_cell.length_b   1.000
_cell.length_c   1.000
_cell.angle_alpha   90.00
_cell.angle_beta   90.00
_cell.angle_gamma   90.00
#
_symmetry.space_group_name_H-M   'P 1'
#
loop_
_entity.id
_entity.type
_entity.pdbx_description
1 polymer ?
#
loop_
_entity_poly.entity_id
_entity_poly.type
_entity_poly.pdbx_seq_one_letter_code
_entity_poly.pdbx_strand_id
1 'polypeptide(L)'
;MPENSKSGGINIYRYNAEKERLDLVHEVGHLPLTDATIVKFHSDEEFVFSTKLPNPNGNEWEIYPFDGKFMKMEAKALDTVSFPSNIARNAGDSFYIGEQMYRPAQDCNKCYGNGINIQQVNSVGGKFELKTVNEFHSDNPDYGLGYHTFNIKNGLIVVDGHRYRFPRIVKLLHILSKLK
;
A
#
# COMPACT_ATOMS: atom_id res chain seq x y z
N MET A 1 5.30 5.32 -7.24
CA MET A 1 4.73 4.78 -8.50
C MET A 1 3.24 5.05 -8.49
N PRO A 2 2.65 5.61 -9.55
CA PRO A 2 1.20 5.76 -9.60
C PRO A 2 0.52 4.40 -9.70
N GLU A 3 -0.67 4.32 -9.15
CA GLU A 3 -1.51 3.13 -9.25
C GLU A 3 -1.84 2.81 -10.71
N ASN A 4 -1.83 1.53 -11.05
CA ASN A 4 -2.00 1.08 -12.42
C ASN A 4 -3.22 0.18 -12.64
N SER A 5 -4.07 -0.02 -11.64
CA SER A 5 -5.20 -0.96 -11.75
C SER A 5 -6.09 -0.73 -12.98
N LYS A 6 -6.10 0.50 -13.52
CA LYS A 6 -6.81 0.87 -14.75
C LYS A 6 -5.89 0.98 -15.96
N SER A 7 -4.59 1.21 -15.79
CA SER A 7 -3.62 1.34 -16.88
C SER A 7 -3.12 -0.01 -17.38
N GLY A 8 -3.36 -1.08 -16.62
CA GLY A 8 -2.94 -2.44 -16.99
C GLY A 8 -1.43 -2.70 -16.90
N GLY A 9 -0.65 -1.74 -16.37
CA GLY A 9 0.80 -1.86 -16.27
C GLY A 9 1.39 -1.05 -15.12
N ILE A 10 2.59 -1.43 -14.69
CA ILE A 10 3.35 -0.69 -13.67
C ILE A 10 4.36 0.19 -14.38
N ASN A 11 4.34 1.48 -14.08
CA ASN A 11 5.18 2.46 -14.74
C ASN A 11 6.02 3.23 -13.73
N ILE A 12 7.27 3.50 -14.09
CA ILE A 12 8.15 4.41 -13.35
C ILE A 12 8.16 5.75 -14.06
N TYR A 13 7.90 6.80 -13.30
CA TYR A 13 7.92 8.17 -13.77
C TYR A 13 9.00 8.96 -13.05
N ARG A 14 9.57 9.93 -13.74
CA ARG A 14 10.45 10.94 -13.16
C ARG A 14 9.75 12.30 -13.20
N TYR A 15 9.74 13.01 -12.06
CA TYR A 15 9.27 14.38 -12.06
C TYR A 15 10.26 15.28 -12.79
N ASN A 16 9.74 16.01 -13.77
CA ASN A 16 10.46 17.02 -14.55
C ASN A 16 10.06 18.39 -14.00
N ALA A 17 10.96 19.01 -13.24
CA ALA A 17 10.69 20.30 -12.59
C ALA A 17 10.55 21.46 -13.57
N GLU A 18 11.22 21.41 -14.74
CA GLU A 18 11.14 22.46 -15.75
C GLU A 18 9.78 22.48 -16.47
N LYS A 19 9.20 21.28 -16.64
CA LYS A 19 7.91 21.08 -17.33
C LYS A 19 6.74 20.87 -16.38
N GLU A 20 7.01 20.86 -15.08
CA GLU A 20 6.03 20.59 -14.01
C GLU A 20 5.16 19.34 -14.27
N ARG A 21 5.77 18.27 -14.82
CA ARG A 21 5.07 17.04 -15.18
C ARG A 21 5.86 15.79 -14.85
N LEU A 22 5.17 14.64 -14.89
CA LEU A 22 5.78 13.33 -14.80
C LEU A 22 6.11 12.82 -16.22
N ASP A 23 7.39 12.57 -16.48
CA ASP A 23 7.86 11.91 -17.70
C ASP A 23 7.97 10.41 -17.44
N LEU A 24 7.36 9.58 -18.31
CA LEU A 24 7.50 8.11 -18.25
C LEU A 24 8.96 7.74 -18.49
N VAL A 25 9.55 7.00 -17.56
CA VAL A 25 10.94 6.52 -17.65
C VAL A 25 10.99 5.09 -18.11
N HIS A 26 10.14 4.23 -17.53
CA HIS A 26 10.17 2.80 -17.80
C HIS A 26 8.82 2.14 -17.48
N GLU A 27 8.50 1.11 -18.25
CA GLU A 27 7.37 0.23 -18.00
C GLU A 27 7.88 -1.09 -17.41
N VAL A 28 7.49 -1.38 -16.16
CA VAL A 28 8.02 -2.48 -15.35
C VAL A 28 7.34 -3.81 -15.67
N GLY A 29 6.05 -3.77 -15.95
CA GLY A 29 5.25 -4.96 -16.21
C GLY A 29 3.77 -4.66 -16.47
N HIS A 30 3.03 -5.69 -16.91
CA HIS A 30 1.64 -5.58 -17.38
C HIS A 30 0.63 -6.29 -16.48
N LEU A 31 0.87 -6.38 -15.17
CA LEU A 31 -0.09 -6.95 -14.24
C LEU A 31 -1.02 -5.86 -13.65
N PRO A 32 -2.30 -6.18 -13.38
CA PRO A 32 -3.27 -5.23 -12.81
C PRO A 32 -3.07 -5.11 -11.28
N LEU A 33 -1.87 -4.71 -10.88
CA LEU A 33 -1.48 -4.54 -9.49
C LEU A 33 -2.00 -3.23 -8.90
N THR A 34 -2.14 -3.19 -7.58
CA THR A 34 -2.63 -2.03 -6.85
C THR A 34 -1.64 -1.65 -5.75
N ASP A 35 -1.31 -0.36 -5.67
CA ASP A 35 -0.32 0.21 -4.73
C ASP A 35 0.99 -0.59 -4.71
N ALA A 36 1.47 -0.94 -5.92
CA ALA A 36 2.69 -1.70 -6.09
C ALA A 36 3.91 -0.91 -5.57
N THR A 37 4.72 -1.54 -4.72
CA THR A 37 5.90 -0.93 -4.10
C THR A 37 7.12 -1.78 -4.42
N ILE A 38 8.18 -1.16 -4.95
CA ILE A 38 9.48 -1.83 -5.15
C ILE A 38 10.22 -1.78 -3.82
N VAL A 39 10.67 -2.93 -3.35
CA VAL A 39 11.35 -3.08 -2.06
C VAL A 39 12.68 -3.78 -2.27
N LYS A 40 13.74 -3.25 -1.66
CA LYS A 40 15.06 -3.86 -1.65
C LYS A 40 15.39 -4.36 -0.24
N PHE A 41 15.80 -5.62 -0.15
CA PHE A 41 16.27 -6.23 1.09
C PHE A 41 17.76 -5.96 1.32
N HIS A 42 18.23 -6.14 2.55
CA HIS A 42 19.66 -6.05 2.87
C HIS A 42 20.50 -7.11 2.15
N SER A 43 19.89 -8.22 1.72
CA SER A 43 20.50 -9.24 0.86
C SER A 43 20.68 -8.82 -0.60
N ASP A 44 20.39 -7.58 -0.95
CA ASP A 44 20.32 -7.02 -2.30
C ASP A 44 19.20 -7.62 -3.20
N GLU A 45 18.41 -8.54 -2.69
CA GLU A 45 17.21 -9.02 -3.40
C GLU A 45 16.15 -7.91 -3.49
N GLU A 46 15.52 -7.81 -4.64
CA GLU A 46 14.50 -6.80 -4.91
C GLU A 46 13.17 -7.46 -5.30
N PHE A 47 12.08 -6.90 -4.80
CA PHE A 47 10.73 -7.41 -5.04
C PHE A 47 9.75 -6.29 -5.32
N VAL A 48 8.66 -6.62 -6.02
CA VAL A 48 7.45 -5.79 -6.05
C VAL A 48 6.43 -6.41 -5.11
N PHE A 49 5.96 -5.63 -4.16
CA PHE A 49 4.90 -5.97 -3.23
C PHE A 49 3.59 -5.34 -3.67
N SER A 50 2.50 -6.10 -3.75
CA SER A 50 1.22 -5.57 -4.21
C SER A 50 0.04 -6.43 -3.81
N THR A 51 -1.16 -5.86 -3.95
CA THR A 51 -2.40 -6.59 -4.17
C THR A 51 -2.80 -6.46 -5.64
N LYS A 52 -3.78 -7.23 -6.12
CA LYS A 52 -4.22 -7.10 -7.51
C LYS A 52 -5.74 -7.20 -7.69
N LEU A 53 -6.22 -6.76 -8.85
CA LEU A 53 -7.60 -6.96 -9.27
C LEU A 53 -7.91 -8.46 -9.45
N PRO A 54 -9.17 -8.90 -9.16
CA PRO A 54 -10.33 -8.04 -8.88
C PRO A 54 -10.46 -7.63 -7.41
N ASN A 55 -9.54 -8.00 -6.53
CA ASN A 55 -9.66 -7.87 -5.08
C ASN A 55 -8.59 -6.95 -4.44
N PRO A 56 -8.47 -5.69 -4.88
CA PRO A 56 -7.35 -4.83 -4.48
C PRO A 56 -7.34 -4.47 -2.98
N ASN A 57 -8.51 -4.53 -2.32
CA ASN A 57 -8.67 -4.29 -0.88
C ASN A 57 -8.83 -5.59 -0.09
N GLY A 58 -8.41 -6.72 -0.66
CA GLY A 58 -8.61 -8.03 -0.08
C GLY A 58 -7.54 -8.42 0.94
N ASN A 59 -7.44 -9.71 1.13
CA ASN A 59 -6.57 -10.33 2.13
C ASN A 59 -5.37 -11.08 1.52
N GLU A 60 -5.14 -10.99 0.21
CA GLU A 60 -4.00 -11.62 -0.46
C GLU A 60 -2.96 -10.58 -0.85
N TRP A 61 -1.75 -10.79 -0.40
CA TRP A 61 -0.59 -9.96 -0.72
C TRP A 61 0.40 -10.76 -1.56
N GLU A 62 0.71 -10.26 -2.74
CA GLU A 62 1.55 -10.94 -3.72
C GLU A 62 2.94 -10.31 -3.76
N ILE A 63 3.95 -11.16 -3.90
CA ILE A 63 5.36 -10.82 -3.96
C ILE A 63 5.92 -11.28 -5.29
N TYR A 64 6.48 -10.36 -6.06
CA TYR A 64 7.05 -10.63 -7.36
C TYR A 64 8.55 -10.33 -7.35
N PRO A 65 9.41 -11.22 -7.89
CA PRO A 65 10.82 -10.91 -8.11
C PRO A 65 10.96 -9.68 -9.01
N PHE A 66 11.90 -8.82 -8.67
CA PHE A 66 12.20 -7.62 -9.43
C PHE A 66 13.70 -7.54 -9.73
N ASP A 67 14.05 -7.28 -10.97
CA ASP A 67 15.41 -7.00 -11.39
C ASP A 67 15.60 -5.50 -11.53
N GLY A 68 16.21 -4.87 -10.54
CA GLY A 68 16.44 -3.43 -10.52
C GLY A 68 17.40 -2.96 -11.62
N LYS A 69 18.31 -3.81 -12.09
CA LYS A 69 19.24 -3.46 -13.17
C LYS A 69 18.53 -3.29 -14.51
N PHE A 70 17.56 -4.17 -14.80
CA PHE A 70 16.75 -4.13 -16.01
C PHE A 70 15.39 -3.47 -15.78
N MET A 71 15.08 -3.07 -14.52
CA MET A 71 13.82 -2.48 -14.09
C MET A 71 12.61 -3.34 -14.51
N LYS A 72 12.74 -4.64 -14.36
CA LYS A 72 11.77 -5.63 -14.84
C LYS A 72 11.25 -6.47 -13.69
N MET A 73 9.94 -6.69 -13.68
CA MET A 73 9.25 -7.57 -12.75
C MET A 73 8.92 -8.90 -13.43
N GLU A 74 9.04 -10.01 -12.69
CA GLU A 74 8.52 -11.30 -13.13
C GLU A 74 6.98 -11.29 -13.15
N ALA A 75 6.40 -11.96 -14.15
CA ALA A 75 4.94 -12.04 -14.28
C ALA A 75 4.28 -13.01 -13.29
N LYS A 76 5.08 -13.95 -12.74
CA LYS A 76 4.62 -14.94 -11.77
C LYS A 76 5.04 -14.51 -10.36
N ALA A 77 4.08 -14.50 -9.44
CA ALA A 77 4.40 -14.28 -8.03
C ALA A 77 5.33 -15.38 -7.50
N LEU A 78 6.34 -14.97 -6.74
CA LEU A 78 7.22 -15.84 -5.99
C LEU A 78 6.47 -16.46 -4.81
N ASP A 79 5.70 -15.63 -4.13
CA ASP A 79 4.91 -16.03 -2.96
C ASP A 79 3.61 -15.22 -2.88
N THR A 80 2.62 -15.77 -2.16
CA THR A 80 1.35 -15.10 -1.85
C THR A 80 1.04 -15.36 -0.39
N VAL A 81 0.93 -14.28 0.38
CA VAL A 81 0.57 -14.34 1.79
C VAL A 81 -0.90 -13.99 1.95
N SER A 82 -1.66 -14.91 2.56
CA SER A 82 -3.08 -14.70 2.87
C SER A 82 -3.25 -14.31 4.33
N PHE A 83 -3.97 -13.21 4.57
CA PHE A 83 -4.31 -12.72 5.91
C PHE A 83 -5.72 -13.19 6.33
N PRO A 84 -6.02 -13.27 7.63
CA PRO A 84 -7.36 -13.58 8.12
C PRO A 84 -8.37 -12.45 7.90
N SER A 85 -7.91 -11.27 7.49
CA SER A 85 -8.72 -10.06 7.28
C SER A 85 -8.15 -9.21 6.13
N ASN A 86 -8.87 -8.17 5.72
CA ASN A 86 -8.52 -7.32 4.59
C ASN A 86 -7.43 -6.29 4.94
N ILE A 87 -6.21 -6.77 5.14
CA ILE A 87 -5.03 -5.98 5.53
C ILE A 87 -3.83 -6.23 4.59
N ALA A 88 -4.09 -6.70 3.36
CA ALA A 88 -3.04 -7.00 2.40
C ALA A 88 -2.55 -5.76 1.63
N ARG A 89 -3.41 -4.78 1.35
CA ARG A 89 -3.10 -3.62 0.50
C ARG A 89 -1.99 -2.76 1.11
N ASN A 90 -0.98 -2.40 0.30
CA ASN A 90 0.10 -1.52 0.76
C ASN A 90 -0.44 -0.12 1.11
N ALA A 91 0.15 0.50 2.12
CA ALA A 91 -0.17 1.85 2.56
C ALA A 91 0.98 2.84 2.36
N GLY A 92 2.06 2.41 1.75
CA GLY A 92 3.27 3.22 1.50
C GLY A 92 4.51 2.35 1.38
N ASP A 93 5.67 2.99 1.39
CA ASP A 93 6.95 2.31 1.27
C ASP A 93 7.28 1.48 2.51
N SER A 94 7.93 0.33 2.30
CA SER A 94 8.53 -0.44 3.39
C SER A 94 9.73 0.32 3.98
N PHE A 95 9.99 0.10 5.25
CA PHE A 95 11.06 0.77 5.98
C PHE A 95 11.76 -0.19 6.94
N TYR A 96 12.96 0.19 7.40
CA TYR A 96 13.74 -0.57 8.36
C TYR A 96 13.79 0.13 9.72
N ILE A 97 13.73 -0.67 10.79
CA ILE A 97 14.14 -0.28 12.14
C ILE A 97 15.23 -1.27 12.57
N GLY A 98 16.47 -0.83 12.62
CA GLY A 98 17.63 -1.72 12.72
C GLY A 98 17.67 -2.65 11.49
N GLU A 99 17.86 -3.94 11.72
CA GLU A 99 17.89 -4.96 10.67
C GLU A 99 16.50 -5.47 10.26
N GLN A 100 15.45 -5.05 10.95
CA GLN A 100 14.10 -5.55 10.72
C GLN A 100 13.34 -4.68 9.75
N MET A 101 12.78 -5.32 8.70
CA MET A 101 11.89 -4.69 7.74
C MET A 101 10.46 -4.63 8.26
N TYR A 102 9.81 -3.51 7.99
CA TYR A 102 8.39 -3.29 8.23
C TYR A 102 7.72 -2.75 6.99
N ARG A 103 6.45 -3.12 6.79
CA ARG A 103 5.60 -2.51 5.77
C ARG A 103 4.34 -1.91 6.39
N PRO A 104 3.91 -0.73 5.94
CA PRO A 104 2.58 -0.24 6.23
C PRO A 104 1.56 -0.91 5.31
N ALA A 105 0.44 -1.34 5.87
CA ALA A 105 -0.68 -1.92 5.14
C ALA A 105 -1.98 -1.22 5.52
N GLN A 106 -2.90 -1.08 4.57
CA GLN A 106 -4.22 -0.51 4.83
C GLN A 106 -5.10 -1.51 5.57
N ASP A 107 -5.82 -1.05 6.58
CA ASP A 107 -7.00 -1.75 7.08
C ASP A 107 -8.20 -1.43 6.17
N CYS A 108 -8.65 -2.43 5.42
CA CYS A 108 -9.81 -2.31 4.54
C CYS A 108 -11.03 -3.10 5.05
N ASN A 109 -11.07 -3.48 6.33
CA ASN A 109 -12.13 -4.32 6.88
C ASN A 109 -13.49 -3.63 6.93
N LYS A 110 -13.55 -2.35 7.28
CA LYS A 110 -14.81 -1.57 7.33
C LYS A 110 -15.03 -0.75 6.07
N CYS A 111 -13.98 -0.14 5.58
CA CYS A 111 -13.96 0.67 4.36
C CYS A 111 -12.51 0.80 3.88
N TYR A 112 -12.34 1.27 2.66
CA TYR A 112 -11.02 1.62 2.11
C TYR A 112 -10.32 2.65 3.00
N GLY A 113 -9.09 2.32 3.45
CA GLY A 113 -8.28 3.23 4.27
C GLY A 113 -8.87 3.52 5.65
N ASN A 114 -9.54 2.55 6.29
CA ASN A 114 -10.06 2.67 7.66
C ASN A 114 -8.95 2.89 8.70
N GLY A 115 -7.73 2.42 8.42
CA GLY A 115 -6.57 2.53 9.28
C GLY A 115 -5.31 1.97 8.64
N ILE A 116 -4.23 1.99 9.40
CA ILE A 116 -2.91 1.47 9.00
C ILE A 116 -2.48 0.37 9.95
N ASN A 117 -2.06 -0.75 9.41
CA ASN A 117 -1.37 -1.82 10.11
C ASN A 117 0.13 -1.73 9.81
N ILE A 118 0.98 -1.74 10.82
CA ILE A 118 2.42 -1.93 10.65
C ILE A 118 2.72 -3.41 10.80
N GLN A 119 3.25 -4.00 9.75
CA GLN A 119 3.55 -5.42 9.69
C GLN A 119 5.06 -5.63 9.58
N GLN A 120 5.60 -6.42 10.50
CA GLN A 120 6.96 -6.94 10.42
C GLN A 120 7.03 -7.96 9.28
N VAL A 121 8.05 -7.84 8.42
CA VAL A 121 8.24 -8.71 7.27
C VAL A 121 9.47 -9.59 7.50
N ASN A 122 9.30 -10.90 7.43
CA ASN A 122 10.39 -11.87 7.45
C ASN A 122 10.39 -12.61 6.11
N SER A 123 11.59 -12.94 5.61
CA SER A 123 11.77 -13.76 4.41
C SER A 123 12.78 -14.86 4.69
N VAL A 124 12.40 -16.09 4.45
CA VAL A 124 13.28 -17.27 4.57
C VAL A 124 13.06 -18.17 3.37
N GLY A 125 14.11 -18.36 2.57
CA GLY A 125 14.07 -19.26 1.41
C GLY A 125 13.00 -18.89 0.38
N GLY A 126 12.73 -17.59 0.19
CA GLY A 126 11.71 -17.09 -0.74
C GLY A 126 10.27 -17.21 -0.26
N LYS A 127 10.08 -17.60 1.02
CA LYS A 127 8.78 -17.57 1.70
C LYS A 127 8.71 -16.36 2.62
N PHE A 128 7.54 -15.74 2.64
CA PHE A 128 7.31 -14.51 3.39
C PHE A 128 6.33 -14.77 4.54
N GLU A 129 6.70 -14.29 5.71
CA GLU A 129 5.87 -14.32 6.91
C GLU A 129 5.70 -12.91 7.43
N LEU A 130 4.46 -12.55 7.75
CA LEU A 130 4.13 -11.23 8.27
C LEU A 130 3.43 -11.33 9.63
N LYS A 131 3.80 -10.39 10.49
CA LYS A 131 3.18 -10.22 11.80
C LYS A 131 2.77 -8.76 11.97
N THR A 132 1.48 -8.50 12.18
CA THR A 132 1.03 -7.17 12.60
C THR A 132 1.58 -6.86 14.00
N VAL A 133 2.31 -5.75 14.12
CA VAL A 133 2.95 -5.33 15.36
C VAL A 133 2.33 -4.05 15.92
N ASN A 134 1.65 -3.27 15.07
CA ASN A 134 0.93 -2.08 15.50
C ASN A 134 -0.23 -1.76 14.55
N GLU A 135 -1.25 -1.09 15.07
CA GLU A 135 -2.45 -0.67 14.34
C GLU A 135 -2.78 0.78 14.68
N PHE A 136 -3.05 1.59 13.66
CA PHE A 136 -3.38 3.00 13.81
C PHE A 136 -4.75 3.29 13.17
N HIS A 137 -5.64 3.84 13.95
CA HIS A 137 -6.91 4.38 13.47
C HIS A 137 -6.98 5.87 13.79
N SER A 138 -7.77 6.61 13.03
CA SER A 138 -7.95 8.02 13.31
C SER A 138 -8.79 8.23 14.56
N ASP A 139 -8.22 8.90 15.53
CA ASP A 139 -8.90 9.46 16.71
C ASP A 139 -9.32 10.93 16.50
N ASN A 140 -8.89 11.53 15.38
CA ASN A 140 -9.24 12.89 15.02
C ASN A 140 -10.63 12.93 14.35
N PRO A 141 -11.63 13.62 14.96
CA PRO A 141 -12.98 13.68 14.42
C PRO A 141 -13.08 14.34 13.04
N ASP A 142 -12.09 15.16 12.65
CA ASP A 142 -12.04 15.77 11.32
C ASP A 142 -11.64 14.77 10.24
N TYR A 143 -10.97 13.66 10.60
CA TYR A 143 -10.53 12.60 9.71
C TYR A 143 -11.13 11.25 10.10
N GLY A 144 -12.38 11.24 10.53
CA GLY A 144 -13.06 10.06 11.10
C GLY A 144 -13.30 8.89 10.12
N LEU A 145 -12.89 9.01 8.83
CA LEU A 145 -12.93 7.90 7.89
C LEU A 145 -11.66 7.03 7.95
N GLY A 146 -10.57 7.53 8.55
CA GLY A 146 -9.34 6.78 8.75
C GLY A 146 -8.12 7.36 8.05
N TYR A 147 -7.08 6.53 7.96
CA TYR A 147 -5.81 6.80 7.29
C TYR A 147 -5.60 5.76 6.20
N HIS A 148 -5.05 6.16 5.02
CA HIS A 148 -4.78 5.19 3.97
C HIS A 148 -3.34 5.20 3.44
N THR A 149 -2.54 6.21 3.76
CA THR A 149 -1.10 6.19 3.49
C THR A 149 -0.28 6.47 4.75
N PHE A 150 0.88 5.84 4.80
CA PHE A 150 1.88 6.02 5.84
C PHE A 150 3.26 5.93 5.21
N ASN A 151 4.04 6.99 5.34
CA ASN A 151 5.43 7.00 4.89
C ASN A 151 6.33 7.54 6.01
N ILE A 152 7.52 6.98 6.12
CA ILE A 152 8.55 7.44 7.04
C ILE A 152 9.85 7.69 6.30
N LYS A 153 10.44 8.87 6.48
CA LYS A 153 11.74 9.22 5.91
C LYS A 153 12.47 10.22 6.81
N ASN A 154 13.72 9.92 7.15
CA ASN A 154 14.58 10.79 7.96
C ASN A 154 13.92 11.23 9.30
N GLY A 155 13.20 10.33 9.96
CA GLY A 155 12.49 10.63 11.21
C GLY A 155 11.17 11.40 11.04
N LEU A 156 10.81 11.81 9.83
CA LEU A 156 9.52 12.41 9.51
C LEU A 156 8.53 11.32 9.13
N ILE A 157 7.36 11.32 9.78
CA ILE A 157 6.22 10.47 9.43
C ILE A 157 5.17 11.33 8.73
N VAL A 158 4.70 10.86 7.59
CA VAL A 158 3.62 11.48 6.83
C VAL A 158 2.49 10.49 6.68
N VAL A 159 1.31 10.90 7.08
CA VAL A 159 0.05 10.15 6.90
C VAL A 159 -0.96 11.05 6.21
N ASP A 160 -1.87 10.47 5.46
CA ASP A 160 -3.04 11.20 5.00
C ASP A 160 -4.28 10.79 5.80
N GLY A 161 -5.20 11.72 5.96
CA GLY A 161 -6.45 11.49 6.68
C GLY A 161 -7.66 11.65 5.76
N HIS A 162 -8.60 10.73 5.86
CA HIS A 162 -9.85 10.74 5.11
C HIS A 162 -10.98 11.38 5.89
N ARG A 163 -11.75 12.23 5.21
CA ARG A 163 -12.97 12.84 5.78
C ARG A 163 -14.08 12.93 4.74
N TYR A 164 -15.31 12.99 5.21
CA TYR A 164 -16.42 13.33 4.34
C TYR A 164 -16.30 14.80 3.87
N ARG A 165 -16.56 15.03 2.60
CA ARG A 165 -16.58 16.40 2.04
C ARG A 165 -17.61 17.27 2.73
N PHE A 166 -18.74 16.68 3.17
CA PHE A 166 -19.84 17.36 3.86
C PHE A 166 -20.21 16.61 5.15
N PRO A 167 -19.38 16.69 6.21
CA PRO A 167 -19.57 15.87 7.41
C PRO A 167 -20.89 16.13 8.14
N ARG A 168 -21.42 17.37 8.10
CA ARG A 168 -22.71 17.71 8.71
C ARG A 168 -23.88 17.03 8.01
N ILE A 169 -23.85 16.97 6.67
CA ILE A 169 -24.90 16.30 5.87
C ILE A 169 -24.87 14.80 6.14
N VAL A 170 -23.68 14.20 6.17
CA VAL A 170 -23.52 12.78 6.47
C VAL A 170 -24.03 12.45 7.87
N LYS A 171 -23.72 13.27 8.86
CA LYS A 171 -24.23 13.11 10.23
C LYS A 171 -25.77 13.17 10.27
N LEU A 172 -26.40 14.11 9.56
CA LEU A 172 -27.84 14.20 9.45
C LEU A 172 -28.45 12.96 8.81
N LEU A 173 -27.89 12.50 7.68
CA LEU A 173 -28.35 11.30 6.99
C LEU A 173 -28.22 10.04 7.87
N HIS A 174 -27.16 9.95 8.66
CA HIS A 174 -26.95 8.85 9.61
C HIS A 174 -27.98 8.84 10.75
N ILE A 175 -28.38 10.03 11.24
CA ILE A 175 -29.45 10.17 12.22
C ILE A 175 -30.78 9.71 11.60
N LEU A 176 -31.10 10.17 10.39
CA LEU A 176 -32.34 9.82 9.69
C LEU A 176 -32.42 8.32 9.36
N SER A 177 -31.29 7.66 9.06
CA SER A 177 -31.26 6.22 8.78
C SER A 177 -31.55 5.36 10.02
N LYS A 178 -31.32 5.88 11.24
CA LYS A 178 -31.59 5.19 12.51
C LYS A 178 -33.05 5.35 12.98
N LEU A 179 -33.81 6.22 12.32
CA LEU A 179 -35.22 6.47 12.64
C LEU A 179 -36.19 5.62 11.77
N LYS A 180 -35.63 4.78 10.90
CA LYS A 180 -36.34 3.74 10.14
C LYS A 180 -36.17 2.37 10.81
#